data_5d50335f2f4a95e6551472aa6731eeda
#
_entry.id   5d50335f2f4a95e6551472aa6731eeda
#
_cell.length_a   1.000
_cell.length_b   1.000
_cell.length_c   1.000
_cell.angle_alpha   90.00
_cell.angle_beta   90.00
_cell.angle_gamma   90.00
#
_symmetry.space_group_name_H-M   'P 1'
#
loop_
_entity.id
_entity.type
_entity.pdbx_description
1 polymer ?
#
loop_
_entity_poly.entity_id
_entity_poly.type
_entity_poly.pdbx_seq_one_letter_code
_entity_poly.pdbx_strand_id
1 'polypeptide(L)'
;EGMKKILYIILLLTGIYAQFDWQDDGAPIRQGLHIEWQRTGDANSDGTMIYAWSDCRNGVRDVVVQKVDSNGNNIWGDYGIVAVNAEGRQEDPQLVTDGEGGAYIIWMDYRDETDAEGDIYAQHILNDGSLEWGTEGLALINQPGQQSSPNICSDGQGGAYVIWKDNTTSSYGDIYATHLSSSGVIMPGQGVPIITYSSYRSGPSLNTGGLGEAVLV
;
A
#
# COMPACT_ATOMS: atom_id res chain seq x y z
N GLU A 1 28.60 38.84 -11.79
CA GLU A 1 28.69 38.80 -10.30
C GLU A 1 27.47 39.52 -9.72
N GLY A 2 26.51 38.80 -9.23
CA GLY A 2 25.30 39.29 -8.58
C GLY A 2 24.79 38.25 -7.61
N MET A 3 25.33 38.27 -6.38
CA MET A 3 24.80 37.47 -5.28
C MET A 3 23.37 37.87 -4.99
N LYS A 4 22.39 37.00 -5.30
CA LYS A 4 21.04 37.14 -4.82
C LYS A 4 21.02 36.78 -3.33
N LYS A 5 20.93 37.81 -2.47
CA LYS A 5 20.64 37.61 -1.05
C LYS A 5 19.15 37.19 -0.93
N ILE A 6 18.93 35.93 -0.59
CA ILE A 6 17.60 35.46 -0.19
C ILE A 6 17.41 35.84 1.28
N LEU A 7 16.42 36.68 1.53
CA LEU A 7 16.02 37.10 2.87
C LEU A 7 15.11 36.02 3.46
N TYR A 8 15.61 35.26 4.44
CA TYR A 8 14.79 34.35 5.23
C TYR A 8 14.00 35.14 6.27
N ILE A 9 12.68 35.19 6.10
CA ILE A 9 11.78 35.66 7.15
C ILE A 9 11.52 34.44 8.08
N ILE A 10 12.12 34.45 9.26
CA ILE A 10 11.84 33.47 10.31
C ILE A 10 10.51 33.86 10.95
N LEU A 11 9.44 33.18 10.58
CA LEU A 11 8.21 33.16 11.37
C LEU A 11 8.34 32.02 12.39
N LEU A 12 8.60 32.38 13.64
CA LEU A 12 8.51 31.50 14.78
C LEU A 12 7.03 31.16 15.05
N LEU A 13 6.51 30.15 14.37
CA LEU A 13 5.32 29.41 14.79
C LEU A 13 5.78 28.00 15.06
N THR A 14 5.53 27.52 16.28
CA THR A 14 5.86 26.21 16.82
C THR A 14 5.09 25.11 16.10
N GLY A 15 5.56 24.72 14.93
CA GLY A 15 5.22 23.52 14.22
C GLY A 15 6.52 22.95 13.69
N ILE A 16 6.90 21.77 14.16
CA ILE A 16 8.04 21.03 13.62
C ILE A 16 7.59 20.54 12.24
N TYR A 17 7.85 21.33 11.21
CA TYR A 17 7.78 20.84 9.84
C TYR A 17 9.06 20.04 9.62
N ALA A 18 8.96 18.74 9.37
CA ALA A 18 10.08 17.97 8.84
C ALA A 18 10.48 18.62 7.52
N GLN A 19 11.65 19.22 7.47
CA GLN A 19 12.22 19.78 6.25
C GLN A 19 12.87 18.62 5.52
N PHE A 20 12.24 18.16 4.43
CA PHE A 20 12.86 17.18 3.54
C PHE A 20 14.00 17.84 2.78
N ASP A 21 15.22 17.44 3.05
CA ASP A 21 16.42 17.94 2.35
C ASP A 21 16.75 17.00 1.17
N TRP A 22 15.78 16.88 0.26
CA TRP A 22 15.93 16.07 -0.93
C TRP A 22 16.92 16.70 -1.90
N GLN A 23 17.66 15.86 -2.63
CA GLN A 23 18.53 16.30 -3.72
C GLN A 23 17.68 17.03 -4.79
N ASP A 24 18.30 18.00 -5.49
CA ASP A 24 17.60 18.82 -6.51
C ASP A 24 16.90 17.96 -7.60
N ASP A 25 17.45 16.78 -7.91
CA ASP A 25 16.91 15.82 -8.89
C ASP A 25 16.05 14.72 -8.26
N GLY A 26 15.77 14.79 -6.95
CA GLY A 26 15.12 13.75 -6.18
C GLY A 26 16.06 12.61 -5.78
N ALA A 27 15.66 11.83 -4.77
CA ALA A 27 16.40 10.65 -4.33
C ALA A 27 15.87 9.39 -5.04
N PRO A 28 16.73 8.53 -5.59
CA PRO A 28 16.28 7.28 -6.18
C PRO A 28 15.84 6.31 -5.09
N ILE A 29 14.56 5.96 -5.06
CA ILE A 29 14.01 4.94 -4.15
C ILE A 29 14.54 3.56 -4.52
N ARG A 30 14.88 3.38 -5.78
CA ARG A 30 15.43 2.15 -6.32
C ARG A 30 16.45 2.45 -7.42
N GLN A 31 17.50 1.62 -7.49
CA GLN A 31 18.47 1.63 -8.59
C GLN A 31 18.49 0.26 -9.29
N GLY A 32 18.40 0.22 -10.63
CA GLY A 32 18.47 -1.02 -11.39
C GLY A 32 17.84 -0.94 -12.77
N LEU A 33 17.97 -2.02 -13.56
CA LEU A 33 17.55 -2.11 -14.96
C LEU A 33 16.21 -2.83 -15.18
N HIS A 34 15.49 -3.17 -14.10
CA HIS A 34 14.23 -3.93 -14.19
C HIS A 34 13.03 -3.00 -14.39
N ILE A 35 11.99 -3.53 -15.01
CA ILE A 35 10.74 -2.80 -15.25
C ILE A 35 9.91 -2.79 -13.98
N GLU A 36 9.51 -1.61 -13.56
CA GLU A 36 8.64 -1.35 -12.41
C GLU A 36 7.26 -0.92 -12.90
N TRP A 37 6.24 -1.46 -12.25
CA TRP A 37 4.85 -1.17 -12.56
C TRP A 37 4.11 -0.77 -11.29
N GLN A 38 3.00 -0.04 -11.44
CA GLN A 38 2.04 0.19 -10.37
C GLN A 38 2.70 0.55 -9.02
N ARG A 39 2.79 1.83 -8.76
CA ARG A 39 3.50 2.38 -7.60
C ARG A 39 2.51 3.02 -6.66
N THR A 40 2.74 2.83 -5.38
CA THR A 40 2.00 3.48 -4.30
C THR A 40 2.97 3.93 -3.21
N GLY A 41 2.56 4.85 -2.36
CA GLY A 41 3.39 5.29 -1.24
C GLY A 41 2.59 6.08 -0.23
N ASP A 42 3.03 6.02 1.03
CA ASP A 42 2.45 6.76 2.13
C ASP A 42 3.53 7.23 3.10
N ALA A 43 3.24 8.29 3.86
CA ALA A 43 4.19 8.95 4.74
C ALA A 43 3.89 8.66 6.22
N ASN A 44 4.92 8.29 6.96
CA ASN A 44 4.87 8.18 8.41
C ASN A 44 4.94 9.56 9.09
N SER A 45 4.38 9.64 10.28
CA SER A 45 4.43 10.86 11.10
C SER A 45 5.84 11.26 11.56
N ASP A 46 6.80 10.34 11.51
CA ASP A 46 8.22 10.56 11.83
C ASP A 46 9.03 11.18 10.67
N GLY A 47 8.38 11.42 9.52
CA GLY A 47 8.99 11.98 8.31
C GLY A 47 9.64 10.94 7.40
N THR A 48 9.51 9.64 7.70
CA THR A 48 9.86 8.59 6.75
C THR A 48 8.72 8.33 5.78
N MET A 49 9.00 7.74 4.62
CA MET A 49 8.01 7.33 3.62
C MET A 49 8.22 5.87 3.23
N ILE A 50 7.13 5.16 3.00
CA ILE A 50 7.16 3.78 2.49
C ILE A 50 6.56 3.77 1.10
N TYR A 51 7.24 3.10 0.17
CA TYR A 51 6.82 2.92 -1.22
C TYR A 51 6.71 1.44 -1.54
N ALA A 52 5.71 1.07 -2.34
CA ALA A 52 5.58 -0.26 -2.91
C ALA A 52 5.42 -0.20 -4.43
N TRP A 53 5.91 -1.21 -5.11
CA TRP A 53 5.77 -1.38 -6.56
C TRP A 53 5.78 -2.85 -6.96
N SER A 54 5.28 -3.15 -8.15
CA SER A 54 5.48 -4.46 -8.79
C SER A 54 6.81 -4.48 -9.54
N ASP A 55 7.63 -5.49 -9.29
CA ASP A 55 9.03 -5.62 -9.77
C ASP A 55 9.26 -6.98 -10.41
N CYS A 56 9.91 -7.00 -11.57
CA CYS A 56 10.20 -8.23 -12.33
C CYS A 56 11.64 -8.74 -12.14
N ARG A 57 12.35 -8.35 -11.08
CA ARG A 57 13.76 -8.72 -10.88
C ARG A 57 14.02 -10.23 -10.83
N ASN A 58 13.03 -11.00 -10.40
CA ASN A 58 13.08 -12.46 -10.30
C ASN A 58 12.44 -13.19 -11.50
N GLY A 59 12.05 -12.46 -12.55
CA GLY A 59 11.47 -13.01 -13.79
C GLY A 59 9.94 -12.98 -13.83
N VAL A 60 9.27 -13.00 -12.68
CA VAL A 60 7.82 -12.74 -12.54
C VAL A 60 7.63 -11.44 -11.77
N ARG A 61 6.40 -10.94 -11.70
CA ARG A 61 6.11 -9.74 -10.92
C ARG A 61 5.91 -10.10 -9.45
N ASP A 62 6.75 -9.51 -8.60
CA ASP A 62 6.63 -9.57 -7.15
C ASP A 62 6.31 -8.19 -6.60
N VAL A 63 5.74 -8.10 -5.41
CA VAL A 63 5.59 -6.84 -4.69
C VAL A 63 6.86 -6.56 -3.90
N VAL A 64 7.45 -5.40 -4.15
CA VAL A 64 8.63 -4.91 -3.44
C VAL A 64 8.31 -3.61 -2.74
N VAL A 65 8.92 -3.41 -1.58
CA VAL A 65 8.74 -2.23 -0.75
C VAL A 65 10.07 -1.61 -0.35
N GLN A 66 10.09 -0.31 -0.18
CA GLN A 66 11.23 0.45 0.33
C GLN A 66 10.77 1.51 1.30
N LYS A 67 11.52 1.67 2.37
CA LYS A 67 11.38 2.79 3.31
C LYS A 67 12.54 3.77 3.11
N VAL A 68 12.22 5.05 3.05
CA VAL A 68 13.21 6.13 2.95
C VAL A 68 13.09 7.09 4.12
N ASP A 69 14.22 7.64 4.54
CA ASP A 69 14.25 8.68 5.56
C ASP A 69 13.91 10.07 4.98
N SER A 70 13.84 11.08 5.84
CA SER A 70 13.58 12.47 5.44
C SER A 70 14.66 13.07 4.55
N ASN A 71 15.83 12.46 4.44
CA ASN A 71 16.92 12.89 3.56
C ASN A 71 16.94 12.11 2.23
N GLY A 72 15.99 11.18 2.02
CA GLY A 72 15.92 10.34 0.84
C GLY A 72 16.85 9.13 0.86
N ASN A 73 17.40 8.75 2.02
CA ASN A 73 18.22 7.53 2.12
C ASN A 73 17.34 6.30 2.27
N ASN A 74 17.69 5.25 1.54
CA ASN A 74 17.03 3.94 1.66
C ASN A 74 17.33 3.31 3.03
N ILE A 75 16.28 2.91 3.76
CA ILE A 75 16.39 2.27 5.08
C ILE A 75 16.41 0.76 4.95
N TRP A 76 15.60 0.19 4.04
CA TRP A 76 15.47 -1.26 3.86
C TRP A 76 16.40 -1.82 2.76
N GLY A 77 17.64 -1.32 2.74
CA GLY A 77 18.68 -1.71 1.78
C GLY A 77 18.53 -1.07 0.41
N ASP A 78 19.49 -1.33 -0.48
CA ASP A 78 19.58 -0.63 -1.78
C ASP A 78 18.46 -0.99 -2.75
N TYR A 79 17.86 -2.17 -2.58
CA TYR A 79 16.88 -2.73 -3.53
C TYR A 79 15.49 -2.91 -2.94
N GLY A 80 15.28 -2.50 -1.69
CA GLY A 80 14.04 -2.75 -0.95
C GLY A 80 13.87 -4.21 -0.52
N ILE A 81 12.72 -4.50 0.06
CA ILE A 81 12.33 -5.82 0.58
C ILE A 81 11.30 -6.42 -0.37
N VAL A 82 11.44 -7.70 -0.69
CA VAL A 82 10.39 -8.47 -1.37
C VAL A 82 9.31 -8.78 -0.33
N ALA A 83 8.13 -8.18 -0.49
CA ALA A 83 7.02 -8.28 0.46
C ALA A 83 6.32 -9.65 0.40
N VAL A 84 6.43 -10.33 -0.74
CA VAL A 84 5.84 -11.65 -0.97
C VAL A 84 6.76 -12.49 -1.85
N ASN A 85 6.97 -13.76 -1.47
CA ASN A 85 7.73 -14.73 -2.23
C ASN A 85 6.85 -15.95 -2.53
N ALA A 86 5.89 -15.77 -3.43
CA ALA A 86 4.95 -16.80 -3.87
C ALA A 86 5.12 -17.07 -5.37
N GLU A 87 4.61 -18.21 -5.84
CA GLU A 87 4.53 -18.50 -7.27
C GLU A 87 3.56 -17.54 -7.98
N GLY A 88 3.62 -17.50 -9.31
CA GLY A 88 2.77 -16.62 -10.11
C GLY A 88 3.16 -15.14 -10.02
N ARG A 89 2.27 -14.25 -10.41
CA ARG A 89 2.51 -12.81 -10.40
C ARG A 89 1.73 -12.12 -9.28
N GLN A 90 2.33 -11.08 -8.71
CA GLN A 90 1.70 -10.20 -7.74
C GLN A 90 1.71 -8.76 -8.29
N GLU A 91 0.53 -8.15 -8.32
CA GLU A 91 0.30 -6.89 -9.03
C GLU A 91 -0.56 -5.92 -8.22
N ASP A 92 -0.62 -4.67 -8.66
CA ASP A 92 -1.47 -3.61 -8.11
C ASP A 92 -1.31 -3.40 -6.58
N PRO A 93 -0.08 -3.26 -6.06
CA PRO A 93 0.09 -3.00 -4.64
C PRO A 93 -0.57 -1.69 -4.23
N GLN A 94 -1.24 -1.74 -3.07
CA GLN A 94 -1.73 -0.56 -2.36
C GLN A 94 -1.19 -0.63 -0.94
N LEU A 95 -0.83 0.50 -0.35
CA LEU A 95 -0.32 0.52 1.01
C LEU A 95 -0.86 1.69 1.82
N VAL A 96 -0.80 1.52 3.14
CA VAL A 96 -1.01 2.57 4.13
C VAL A 96 -0.06 2.32 5.30
N THR A 97 0.48 3.38 5.87
CA THR A 97 1.33 3.29 7.08
C THR A 97 0.52 2.88 8.31
N ASP A 98 1.15 2.10 9.20
CA ASP A 98 0.52 1.55 10.41
C ASP A 98 0.54 2.53 11.61
N GLY A 99 1.24 3.66 11.46
CA GLY A 99 1.46 4.64 12.54
C GLY A 99 2.63 4.30 13.47
N GLU A 100 3.25 3.13 13.34
CA GLU A 100 4.39 2.66 14.13
C GLU A 100 5.69 2.59 13.32
N GLY A 101 5.65 3.09 12.08
CA GLY A 101 6.79 3.15 11.17
C GLY A 101 6.88 1.98 10.19
N GLY A 102 5.92 1.08 10.21
CA GLY A 102 5.69 0.04 9.23
C GLY A 102 4.53 0.37 8.30
N ALA A 103 4.01 -0.63 7.57
CA ALA A 103 2.89 -0.49 6.66
C ALA A 103 2.10 -1.78 6.44
N TYR A 104 0.79 -1.64 6.24
CA TYR A 104 -0.04 -2.66 5.62
C TYR A 104 0.01 -2.51 4.11
N ILE A 105 0.21 -3.62 3.40
CA ILE A 105 0.25 -3.67 1.95
C ILE A 105 -0.72 -4.74 1.50
N ILE A 106 -1.53 -4.42 0.49
CA ILE A 106 -2.42 -5.36 -0.19
C ILE A 106 -2.06 -5.41 -1.67
N TRP A 107 -2.34 -6.52 -2.34
CA TRP A 107 -2.09 -6.70 -3.77
C TRP A 107 -3.06 -7.68 -4.40
N MET A 108 -3.10 -7.67 -5.74
CA MET A 108 -3.71 -8.73 -6.53
C MET A 108 -2.70 -9.86 -6.69
N ASP A 109 -3.07 -11.05 -6.27
CA ASP A 109 -2.25 -12.26 -6.28
C ASP A 109 -2.78 -13.28 -7.28
N TYR A 110 -1.93 -13.74 -8.18
CA TYR A 110 -2.24 -14.71 -9.21
C TYR A 110 -1.37 -15.97 -9.06
N ARG A 111 -1.14 -16.41 -7.81
CA ARG A 111 -0.33 -17.60 -7.52
C ARG A 111 -1.01 -18.89 -7.98
N ASP A 112 -2.32 -18.93 -8.05
CA ASP A 112 -3.05 -19.99 -8.71
C ASP A 112 -3.28 -19.62 -10.17
N GLU A 113 -2.39 -20.12 -11.07
CA GLU A 113 -2.46 -19.85 -12.50
C GLU A 113 -3.75 -20.39 -13.16
N THR A 114 -4.49 -21.26 -12.49
CA THR A 114 -5.80 -21.75 -12.96
C THR A 114 -6.90 -20.73 -12.74
N ASP A 115 -6.69 -19.75 -11.86
CA ASP A 115 -7.57 -18.64 -11.60
C ASP A 115 -7.06 -17.37 -12.30
N ALA A 116 -7.59 -17.09 -13.48
CA ALA A 116 -7.25 -15.87 -14.23
C ALA A 116 -7.76 -14.58 -13.55
N GLU A 117 -8.53 -14.72 -12.47
CA GLU A 117 -9.24 -13.61 -11.83
C GLU A 117 -8.48 -13.00 -10.66
N GLY A 118 -7.55 -13.76 -10.06
CA GLY A 118 -6.68 -13.31 -8.95
C GLY A 118 -7.43 -13.10 -7.63
N ASP A 119 -6.69 -13.24 -6.56
CA ASP A 119 -7.14 -13.06 -5.17
C ASP A 119 -6.54 -11.78 -4.56
N ILE A 120 -7.04 -11.36 -3.41
CA ILE A 120 -6.47 -10.24 -2.66
C ILE A 120 -5.70 -10.78 -1.47
N TYR A 121 -4.41 -10.50 -1.44
CA TYR A 121 -3.50 -10.83 -0.34
C TYR A 121 -3.01 -9.58 0.36
N ALA A 122 -2.50 -9.76 1.55
CA ALA A 122 -1.98 -8.69 2.39
C ALA A 122 -0.66 -9.09 3.08
N GLN A 123 0.12 -8.10 3.45
CA GLN A 123 1.30 -8.22 4.31
C GLN A 123 1.35 -7.05 5.28
N HIS A 124 1.79 -7.30 6.50
CA HIS A 124 2.22 -6.26 7.42
C HIS A 124 3.73 -6.26 7.50
N ILE A 125 4.36 -5.16 7.11
CA ILE A 125 5.79 -4.96 7.22
C ILE A 125 6.05 -4.06 8.41
N LEU A 126 6.82 -4.56 9.36
CA LEU A 126 7.15 -3.84 10.57
C LEU A 126 8.22 -2.77 10.31
N ASN A 127 8.41 -1.86 11.25
CA ASN A 127 9.36 -0.75 11.14
C ASN A 127 10.79 -1.19 10.79
N ASP A 128 11.23 -2.35 11.25
CA ASP A 128 12.55 -2.93 10.97
C ASP A 128 12.65 -3.65 9.61
N GLY A 129 11.54 -3.73 8.87
CA GLY A 129 11.44 -4.40 7.58
C GLY A 129 11.09 -5.89 7.67
N SER A 130 10.82 -6.43 8.85
CA SER A 130 10.38 -7.82 8.99
C SER A 130 8.93 -8.00 8.51
N LEU A 131 8.64 -9.18 7.94
CA LEU A 131 7.32 -9.56 7.44
C LEU A 131 6.56 -10.29 8.54
N GLU A 132 5.46 -9.70 9.03
CA GLU A 132 4.72 -10.26 10.16
C GLU A 132 3.95 -11.53 9.78
N TRP A 133 3.41 -11.58 8.55
CA TRP A 133 2.59 -12.71 8.10
C TRP A 133 3.36 -13.72 7.22
N GLY A 134 4.69 -13.80 7.43
CA GLY A 134 5.56 -14.72 6.72
C GLY A 134 5.83 -14.29 5.27
N THR A 135 6.55 -15.14 4.53
CA THR A 135 7.06 -14.79 3.20
C THR A 135 6.01 -14.86 2.09
N GLU A 136 4.88 -15.51 2.33
CA GLU A 136 3.81 -15.67 1.33
C GLU A 136 2.65 -14.69 1.54
N GLY A 137 2.69 -13.92 2.64
CA GLY A 137 1.60 -13.03 3.03
C GLY A 137 0.36 -13.75 3.53
N LEU A 138 -0.70 -13.00 3.80
CA LEU A 138 -1.99 -13.47 4.29
C LEU A 138 -3.03 -13.39 3.18
N ALA A 139 -3.72 -14.50 2.89
CA ALA A 139 -4.89 -14.48 2.01
C ALA A 139 -6.00 -13.65 2.69
N LEU A 140 -6.25 -12.47 2.15
CA LEU A 140 -7.27 -11.57 2.67
C LEU A 140 -8.64 -11.95 2.10
N ILE A 141 -8.71 -12.13 0.79
CA ILE A 141 -9.89 -12.59 0.05
C ILE A 141 -9.40 -13.59 -0.98
N ASN A 142 -9.81 -14.84 -0.86
CA ASN A 142 -9.51 -15.92 -1.80
C ASN A 142 -10.75 -16.77 -2.10
N GLN A 143 -11.83 -16.09 -2.51
CA GLN A 143 -13.07 -16.75 -2.90
C GLN A 143 -13.13 -16.98 -4.40
N PRO A 144 -13.82 -18.03 -4.85
CA PRO A 144 -14.12 -18.19 -6.28
C PRO A 144 -14.86 -16.95 -6.81
N GLY A 145 -14.43 -16.45 -7.96
CA GLY A 145 -14.98 -15.29 -8.62
C GLY A 145 -14.01 -14.13 -8.68
N GLN A 146 -14.35 -13.14 -9.49
CA GLN A 146 -13.46 -12.03 -9.78
C GLN A 146 -13.50 -10.97 -8.68
N GLN A 147 -12.39 -10.84 -7.96
CA GLN A 147 -12.09 -9.71 -7.12
C GLN A 147 -11.15 -8.74 -7.88
N SER A 148 -11.35 -7.45 -7.72
CA SER A 148 -10.55 -6.45 -8.43
C SER A 148 -10.55 -5.09 -7.74
N SER A 149 -9.59 -4.25 -8.14
CA SER A 149 -9.49 -2.87 -7.67
C SER A 149 -9.44 -2.74 -6.15
N PRO A 150 -8.58 -3.50 -5.44
CA PRO A 150 -8.45 -3.36 -4.00
C PRO A 150 -7.93 -1.95 -3.66
N ASN A 151 -8.43 -1.41 -2.55
CA ASN A 151 -7.97 -0.14 -2.02
C ASN A 151 -7.92 -0.20 -0.50
N ILE A 152 -6.99 0.52 0.12
CA ILE A 152 -6.73 0.47 1.56
C ILE A 152 -6.59 1.88 2.12
N CYS A 153 -7.08 2.10 3.35
CA CYS A 153 -6.75 3.29 4.12
C CYS A 153 -6.58 2.95 5.61
N SER A 154 -5.83 3.78 6.33
CA SER A 154 -5.66 3.63 7.78
C SER A 154 -6.98 3.85 8.52
N ASP A 155 -7.20 3.07 9.59
CA ASP A 155 -8.28 3.31 10.55
C ASP A 155 -7.91 4.35 11.64
N GLY A 156 -6.67 4.85 11.62
CA GLY A 156 -6.14 5.78 12.62
C GLY A 156 -5.92 5.17 14.02
N GLN A 157 -6.01 3.85 14.14
CA GLN A 157 -5.84 3.11 15.38
C GLN A 157 -4.82 1.96 15.26
N GLY A 158 -4.00 1.99 14.22
CA GLY A 158 -2.98 0.98 13.93
C GLY A 158 -3.51 -0.21 13.15
N GLY A 159 -4.68 -0.09 12.54
CA GLY A 159 -5.28 -1.03 11.60
C GLY A 159 -5.61 -0.38 10.27
N ALA A 160 -6.34 -1.08 9.39
CA ALA A 160 -6.70 -0.59 8.08
C ALA A 160 -8.05 -1.11 7.59
N TYR A 161 -8.78 -0.26 6.87
CA TYR A 161 -9.94 -0.67 6.09
C TYR A 161 -9.50 -1.03 4.67
N VAL A 162 -10.05 -2.12 4.16
CA VAL A 162 -9.83 -2.58 2.79
C VAL A 162 -11.18 -2.69 2.09
N ILE A 163 -11.26 -2.20 0.86
CA ILE A 163 -12.41 -2.36 -0.01
C ILE A 163 -11.97 -2.95 -1.35
N TRP A 164 -12.90 -3.62 -2.01
CA TRP A 164 -12.68 -4.17 -3.36
C TRP A 164 -13.99 -4.27 -4.13
N LYS A 165 -13.86 -4.45 -5.42
CA LYS A 165 -14.95 -4.80 -6.29
C LYS A 165 -15.04 -6.31 -6.43
N ASP A 166 -16.21 -6.89 -6.20
CA ASP A 166 -16.49 -8.32 -6.30
C ASP A 166 -17.55 -8.59 -7.38
N ASN A 167 -17.18 -9.35 -8.38
CA ASN A 167 -18.07 -9.72 -9.48
C ASN A 167 -18.66 -11.14 -9.34
N THR A 168 -18.49 -11.80 -8.20
CA THR A 168 -18.94 -13.19 -7.97
C THR A 168 -20.45 -13.32 -8.11
N THR A 169 -21.20 -12.36 -7.58
CA THR A 169 -22.68 -12.41 -7.55
C THR A 169 -23.34 -11.49 -8.56
N SER A 170 -22.60 -10.54 -9.12
CA SER A 170 -23.11 -9.51 -10.02
C SER A 170 -22.11 -9.19 -11.12
N SER A 171 -22.53 -9.22 -12.38
CA SER A 171 -21.69 -8.78 -13.51
C SER A 171 -21.32 -7.29 -13.48
N TYR A 172 -21.99 -6.50 -12.63
CA TYR A 172 -21.68 -5.09 -12.42
C TYR A 172 -20.62 -4.89 -11.34
N GLY A 173 -20.41 -5.90 -10.49
CA GLY A 173 -19.52 -5.90 -9.34
C GLY A 173 -20.09 -5.11 -8.17
N ASP A 174 -20.23 -5.77 -7.03
CA ASP A 174 -20.60 -5.15 -5.77
C ASP A 174 -19.34 -4.68 -5.03
N ILE A 175 -19.46 -3.66 -4.16
CA ILE A 175 -18.34 -3.21 -3.34
C ILE A 175 -18.44 -3.89 -1.97
N TYR A 176 -17.38 -4.57 -1.62
CA TYR A 176 -17.18 -5.22 -0.32
C TYR A 176 -16.14 -4.47 0.50
N ALA A 177 -16.22 -4.62 1.80
CA ALA A 177 -15.24 -4.09 2.74
C ALA A 177 -14.89 -5.11 3.82
N THR A 178 -13.66 -5.02 4.31
CA THR A 178 -13.19 -5.69 5.51
C THR A 178 -12.29 -4.77 6.32
N HIS A 179 -11.96 -5.18 7.55
CA HIS A 179 -11.07 -4.44 8.43
C HIS A 179 -9.94 -5.34 8.92
N LEU A 180 -8.73 -4.90 8.73
CA LEU A 180 -7.52 -5.45 9.34
C LEU A 180 -7.32 -4.76 10.68
N SER A 181 -7.24 -5.53 11.77
CA SER A 181 -6.87 -4.99 13.06
C SER A 181 -5.35 -4.84 13.17
N SER A 182 -4.89 -4.10 14.16
CA SER A 182 -3.45 -3.98 14.48
C SER A 182 -2.77 -5.33 14.78
N SER A 183 -3.54 -6.37 15.11
CA SER A 183 -3.04 -7.75 15.27
C SER A 183 -3.13 -8.60 14.01
N GLY A 184 -3.50 -8.03 12.86
CA GLY A 184 -3.64 -8.75 11.59
C GLY A 184 -4.93 -9.57 11.46
N VAL A 185 -5.81 -9.54 12.45
CA VAL A 185 -7.06 -10.31 12.41
C VAL A 185 -8.05 -9.67 11.45
N ILE A 186 -8.48 -10.45 10.46
CA ILE A 186 -9.53 -10.04 9.52
C ILE A 186 -10.88 -10.02 10.23
N MET A 187 -11.58 -8.91 10.13
CA MET A 187 -12.91 -8.74 10.74
C MET A 187 -13.89 -8.09 9.74
N PRO A 188 -15.10 -8.64 9.62
CA PRO A 188 -15.53 -10.01 9.85
C PRO A 188 -15.28 -10.91 8.60
N GLY A 189 -14.67 -12.05 8.79
CA GLY A 189 -14.55 -13.09 7.75
C GLY A 189 -13.99 -12.57 6.42
N GLN A 190 -14.70 -12.87 5.34
CA GLN A 190 -14.29 -12.51 3.97
C GLN A 190 -14.93 -11.19 3.47
N GLY A 191 -15.26 -10.30 4.39
CA GLY A 191 -15.84 -9.00 4.09
C GLY A 191 -17.35 -8.94 4.07
N VAL A 192 -17.87 -7.73 4.05
CA VAL A 192 -19.31 -7.45 3.99
C VAL A 192 -19.61 -6.59 2.76
N PRO A 193 -20.73 -6.84 2.06
CA PRO A 193 -21.17 -5.97 0.98
C PRO A 193 -21.59 -4.62 1.56
N ILE A 194 -21.03 -3.53 1.04
CA ILE A 194 -21.35 -2.15 1.44
C ILE A 194 -22.14 -1.41 0.38
N ILE A 195 -21.97 -1.77 -0.89
CA ILE A 195 -22.75 -1.23 -2.00
C ILE A 195 -23.04 -2.34 -2.99
N THR A 196 -24.31 -2.47 -3.37
CA THR A 196 -24.75 -3.37 -4.44
C THR A 196 -25.18 -2.56 -5.65
N TYR A 197 -24.69 -2.94 -6.83
CA TYR A 197 -24.94 -2.20 -8.06
C TYR A 197 -25.95 -2.90 -8.99
N SER A 198 -26.82 -2.08 -9.60
CA SER A 198 -27.67 -2.49 -10.72
C SER A 198 -27.15 -1.98 -12.08
N SER A 199 -25.99 -1.31 -12.11
CA SER A 199 -25.37 -0.77 -13.31
C SER A 199 -23.85 -0.67 -13.15
N TYR A 200 -23.11 -0.67 -14.26
CA TYR A 200 -21.66 -0.58 -14.27
C TYR A 200 -21.14 0.70 -13.61
N ARG A 201 -20.08 0.58 -12.79
CA ARG A 201 -19.38 1.67 -12.12
C ARG A 201 -17.86 1.47 -12.22
N SER A 202 -17.10 2.54 -12.02
CA SER A 202 -15.65 2.48 -11.82
C SER A 202 -15.30 1.78 -10.50
N GLY A 203 -14.03 1.39 -10.33
CA GLY A 203 -13.54 0.82 -9.06
C GLY A 203 -13.73 1.80 -7.90
N PRO A 204 -13.87 1.28 -6.67
CA PRO A 204 -14.04 2.10 -5.48
C PRO A 204 -12.73 2.79 -5.10
N SER A 205 -12.82 3.94 -4.43
CA SER A 205 -11.71 4.61 -3.77
C SER A 205 -12.03 4.84 -2.30
N LEU A 206 -11.04 4.71 -1.45
CA LEU A 206 -11.17 4.81 0.00
C LEU A 206 -10.22 5.87 0.53
N ASN A 207 -10.71 6.71 1.45
CA ASN A 207 -9.89 7.72 2.12
C ASN A 207 -10.13 7.66 3.63
N THR A 208 -9.11 8.00 4.39
CA THR A 208 -9.24 8.13 5.85
C THR A 208 -10.18 9.28 6.19
N GLY A 209 -11.25 9.01 6.91
CA GLY A 209 -12.23 10.00 7.35
C GLY A 209 -11.90 10.64 8.70
N GLY A 210 -11.26 9.89 9.58
CA GLY A 210 -10.91 10.27 10.95
C GLY A 210 -10.58 9.02 11.76
N LEU A 211 -10.44 9.15 13.08
CA LEU A 211 -10.18 8.00 13.94
C LEU A 211 -11.32 6.97 13.87
N GLY A 212 -11.02 5.80 13.35
CA GLY A 212 -11.98 4.71 13.20
C GLY A 212 -12.99 4.89 12.07
N GLU A 213 -12.78 5.84 11.17
CA GLU A 213 -13.67 6.13 10.05
C GLU A 213 -12.97 6.04 8.71
N ALA A 214 -13.71 5.62 7.69
CA ALA A 214 -13.29 5.64 6.30
C ALA A 214 -14.39 6.23 5.41
N VAL A 215 -14.02 6.96 4.38
CA VAL A 215 -14.93 7.55 3.41
C VAL A 215 -14.77 6.86 2.07
N LEU A 216 -15.85 6.24 1.60
CA LEU A 216 -15.93 5.67 0.26
C LEU A 216 -16.28 6.76 -0.75
N VAL A 217 -15.54 6.81 -1.87
CA VAL A 217 -15.72 7.77 -2.97
C VAL A 217 -15.93 7.05 -4.29
#